data_4fb22d674626315e8123d01168ff10db
#
_entry.id   4fb22d674626315e8123d01168ff10db
#
_cell.length_a   1.000
_cell.length_b   1.000
_cell.length_c   1.000
_cell.angle_alpha   90.00
_cell.angle_beta   90.00
_cell.angle_gamma   90.00
#
_symmetry.space_group_name_H-M   'P 1'
#
loop_
_entity.id
_entity.type
_entity.pdbx_description
1 polymer ?
#
loop_
_entity_poly.entity_id
_entity_poly.type
_entity_poly.pdbx_seq_one_letter_code
_entity_poly.pdbx_strand_id
1 'polypeptide(L)'
;MERFGQLRGFTTALALMAFAALVLSFSVVPFGNVTAQTCAKADFEAVVGTASSTLREMTARNTPTFQEKLRDLKDKRRWTYEQFVTEAAPLVADEKIAEYDAKSVEFLTKINALGSEGAGGTKADCGLLEKLRLDLAALVDTQTQKWSYMFGKLEAELVK
;
A
#
# COMPACT_ATOMS: atom_id res chain seq x y z
N MET A 1 -14.72 -15.61 61.03
CA MET A 1 -13.66 -16.15 61.91
C MET A 1 -12.40 -15.51 61.38
N GLU A 2 -12.03 -14.36 62.00
CA GLU A 2 -11.01 -14.17 63.04
C GLU A 2 -9.61 -14.39 62.48
N ARG A 3 -8.65 -13.56 62.65
CA ARG A 3 -8.24 -12.41 63.53
C ARG A 3 -6.96 -11.84 62.92
N PHE A 4 -6.81 -10.55 62.84
CA PHE A 4 -6.09 -9.66 63.77
C PHE A 4 -4.66 -10.09 64.19
N GLY A 5 -3.78 -9.14 64.01
CA GLY A 5 -2.44 -9.07 64.69
C GLY A 5 -1.55 -8.07 63.96
N GLN A 6 -1.66 -6.83 64.15
CA GLN A 6 -1.06 -5.78 64.99
C GLN A 6 0.38 -6.12 65.49
N LEU A 7 1.29 -5.22 65.21
CA LEU A 7 2.08 -4.38 66.15
C LEU A 7 3.42 -4.06 65.51
N ARG A 8 3.68 -2.78 65.19
CA ARG A 8 4.37 -1.77 65.99
C ARG A 8 5.84 -2.12 66.31
N GLY A 9 6.71 -1.27 65.85
CA GLY A 9 8.08 -1.16 66.31
C GLY A 9 8.72 0.11 65.78
N PHE A 10 8.56 1.19 66.47
CA PHE A 10 9.35 2.41 66.42
C PHE A 10 10.83 2.08 66.61
N THR A 11 11.72 2.74 65.90
CA THR A 11 12.83 3.49 66.52
C THR A 11 13.57 4.37 65.54
N THR A 12 13.63 5.60 65.88
CA THR A 12 14.47 6.68 65.45
C THR A 12 15.97 6.39 65.58
N ALA A 13 16.78 6.91 64.67
CA ALA A 13 18.07 7.57 64.88
C ALA A 13 18.66 8.02 63.55
N LEU A 14 18.65 9.30 63.30
CA LEU A 14 19.75 10.25 63.26
C LEU A 14 20.92 9.97 62.31
N ALA A 15 20.94 10.83 61.29
CA ALA A 15 22.06 11.61 60.78
C ALA A 15 23.32 10.84 60.32
N LEU A 16 23.62 11.07 59.06
CA LEU A 16 24.91 11.71 58.73
C LEU A 16 24.92 12.10 57.24
N MET A 17 25.21 13.33 57.00
CA MET A 17 25.48 13.93 55.69
C MET A 17 26.63 13.21 55.00
N ALA A 18 26.38 12.75 53.78
CA ALA A 18 27.48 12.56 52.85
C ALA A 18 27.07 13.21 51.53
N PHE A 19 27.61 14.38 51.30
CA PHE A 19 27.69 15.07 50.04
C PHE A 19 28.40 14.16 49.05
N ALA A 20 27.67 13.45 48.22
CA ALA A 20 28.24 12.78 47.06
C ALA A 20 27.91 13.62 45.85
N ALA A 21 28.95 14.24 45.31
CA ALA A 21 28.92 15.02 44.06
C ALA A 21 28.30 14.23 42.95
N LEU A 22 27.10 14.65 42.50
CA LEU A 22 26.46 14.15 41.31
C LEU A 22 27.23 14.70 40.10
N VAL A 23 28.23 13.98 39.64
CA VAL A 23 28.89 14.23 38.37
C VAL A 23 27.82 13.96 37.29
N LEU A 24 27.23 15.03 36.77
CA LEU A 24 26.46 15.01 35.57
C LEU A 24 27.37 14.59 34.41
N SER A 25 27.45 13.29 34.20
CA SER A 25 28.01 12.75 32.97
C SER A 25 27.05 13.15 31.83
N PHE A 26 27.34 14.27 31.21
CA PHE A 26 26.75 14.65 29.93
C PHE A 26 27.21 13.60 28.92
N SER A 27 26.42 12.55 28.79
CA SER A 27 26.57 11.62 27.68
C SER A 27 26.32 12.39 26.40
N VAL A 28 27.39 12.82 25.75
CA VAL A 28 27.36 13.29 24.37
C VAL A 28 26.86 12.10 23.55
N VAL A 29 25.57 12.09 23.29
CA VAL A 29 24.99 11.17 22.32
C VAL A 29 25.68 11.53 21.00
N PRO A 30 26.49 10.63 20.40
CA PRO A 30 27.03 10.90 19.09
C PRO A 30 25.82 11.12 18.19
N PHE A 31 25.73 12.29 17.59
CA PHE A 31 24.82 12.54 16.48
C PHE A 31 25.12 11.42 15.48
N GLY A 32 24.26 10.40 15.47
CA GLY A 32 24.37 9.31 14.52
C GLY A 32 24.50 9.95 13.15
N ASN A 33 25.56 9.62 12.45
CA ASN A 33 25.73 9.98 11.06
C ASN A 33 24.39 9.63 10.40
N VAL A 34 23.65 10.67 9.97
CA VAL A 34 22.57 10.51 9.01
C VAL A 34 23.30 10.01 7.77
N THR A 35 23.44 8.71 7.64
CA THR A 35 23.91 8.09 6.41
C THR A 35 22.95 8.60 5.35
N ALA A 36 23.46 9.43 4.45
CA ALA A 36 22.69 9.86 3.29
C ALA A 36 22.15 8.57 2.66
N GLN A 37 20.82 8.46 2.62
CA GLN A 37 20.14 7.26 2.14
C GLN A 37 20.57 7.08 0.68
N THR A 38 21.51 6.17 0.44
CA THR A 38 21.99 5.85 -0.89
C THR A 38 20.99 4.92 -1.53
N CYS A 39 20.29 5.40 -2.55
CA CYS A 39 19.41 4.59 -3.37
C CYS A 39 20.26 3.86 -4.39
N ALA A 40 20.19 2.55 -4.38
CA ALA A 40 20.87 1.72 -5.37
C ALA A 40 19.95 1.44 -6.56
N LYS A 41 20.52 1.07 -7.70
CA LYS A 41 19.77 0.58 -8.86
C LYS A 41 18.82 -0.56 -8.48
N ALA A 42 19.26 -1.45 -7.58
CA ALA A 42 18.45 -2.55 -7.06
C ALA A 42 17.14 -2.08 -6.37
N ASP A 43 17.13 -0.89 -5.77
CA ASP A 43 15.92 -0.36 -5.13
C ASP A 43 14.86 0.03 -6.16
N PHE A 44 15.28 0.59 -7.31
CA PHE A 44 14.39 0.87 -8.44
C PHE A 44 13.82 -0.43 -9.03
N GLU A 45 14.67 -1.43 -9.25
CA GLU A 45 14.27 -2.74 -9.77
C GLU A 45 13.28 -3.43 -8.81
N ALA A 46 13.51 -3.36 -7.51
CA ALA A 46 12.64 -3.93 -6.48
C ALA A 46 11.25 -3.27 -6.46
N VAL A 47 11.20 -1.94 -6.55
CA VAL A 47 9.93 -1.19 -6.56
C VAL A 47 9.11 -1.51 -7.81
N VAL A 48 9.73 -1.52 -8.99
CA VAL A 48 9.09 -1.89 -10.25
C VAL A 48 8.64 -3.35 -10.23
N GLY A 49 9.50 -4.24 -9.74
CA GLY A 49 9.22 -5.68 -9.63
C GLY A 49 8.00 -5.94 -8.74
N THR A 50 7.94 -5.28 -7.57
CA THR A 50 6.83 -5.41 -6.62
C THR A 50 5.51 -4.92 -7.24
N ALA A 51 5.49 -3.74 -7.84
CA ALA A 51 4.28 -3.21 -8.47
C ALA A 51 3.82 -4.09 -9.64
N SER A 52 4.76 -4.57 -10.47
CA SER A 52 4.46 -5.46 -11.60
C SER A 52 3.90 -6.81 -11.15
N SER A 53 4.43 -7.42 -10.08
CA SER A 53 3.87 -8.66 -9.53
C SER A 53 2.47 -8.44 -8.96
N THR A 54 2.27 -7.34 -8.21
CA THR A 54 0.95 -6.99 -7.64
C THR A 54 -0.11 -6.82 -8.74
N LEU A 55 0.21 -6.12 -9.83
CA LEU A 55 -0.71 -5.93 -10.96
C LEU A 55 -1.02 -7.25 -11.67
N ARG A 56 -0.01 -8.11 -11.89
CA ARG A 56 -0.21 -9.44 -12.49
C ARG A 56 -1.08 -10.33 -11.61
N GLU A 57 -0.81 -10.39 -10.31
CA GLU A 57 -1.59 -11.17 -9.36
C GLU A 57 -3.03 -10.68 -9.25
N MET A 58 -3.23 -9.35 -9.25
CA MET A 58 -4.56 -8.74 -9.27
C MET A 58 -5.34 -9.18 -10.51
N THR A 59 -4.72 -9.09 -11.70
CA THR A 59 -5.34 -9.51 -12.95
C THR A 59 -5.62 -11.02 -12.97
N ALA A 60 -4.65 -11.82 -12.54
CA ALA A 60 -4.80 -13.29 -12.51
C ALA A 60 -5.92 -13.76 -11.58
N ARG A 61 -6.18 -13.05 -10.48
CA ARG A 61 -7.31 -13.36 -9.58
C ARG A 61 -8.64 -12.83 -10.09
N ASN A 62 -8.65 -11.57 -10.53
CA ASN A 62 -9.90 -10.87 -10.82
C ASN A 62 -10.52 -11.31 -12.15
N THR A 63 -9.69 -11.56 -13.17
CA THR A 63 -10.20 -11.92 -14.51
C THR A 63 -11.06 -13.18 -14.49
N PRO A 64 -10.61 -14.34 -13.97
CA PRO A 64 -11.43 -15.54 -13.98
C PRO A 64 -12.70 -15.39 -13.14
N THR A 65 -12.60 -14.76 -11.96
CA THR A 65 -13.76 -14.54 -11.09
C THR A 65 -14.79 -13.61 -11.74
N PHE A 66 -14.34 -12.56 -12.43
CA PHE A 66 -15.23 -11.65 -13.13
C PHE A 66 -15.92 -12.33 -14.30
N GLN A 67 -15.17 -13.13 -15.08
CA GLN A 67 -15.73 -13.91 -16.19
C GLN A 67 -16.75 -14.97 -15.74
N GLU A 68 -16.51 -15.60 -14.58
CA GLU A 68 -17.48 -16.54 -13.99
C GLU A 68 -18.77 -15.82 -13.64
N LYS A 69 -18.71 -14.72 -12.91
CA LYS A 69 -19.88 -13.90 -12.56
C LYS A 69 -20.62 -13.35 -13.79
N LEU A 70 -19.92 -13.04 -14.88
CA LEU A 70 -20.55 -12.64 -16.14
C LEU A 70 -21.32 -13.81 -16.79
N ARG A 71 -20.79 -15.03 -16.71
CA ARG A 71 -21.51 -16.24 -17.18
C ARG A 71 -22.76 -16.47 -16.33
N ASP A 72 -22.64 -16.38 -15.01
CA ASP A 72 -23.76 -16.53 -14.08
C ASP A 72 -24.86 -15.51 -14.40
N LEU A 73 -24.49 -14.25 -14.67
CA LEU A 73 -25.43 -13.22 -15.08
C LEU A 73 -26.11 -13.55 -16.40
N LYS A 74 -25.35 -13.98 -17.41
CA LYS A 74 -25.88 -14.42 -18.70
C LYS A 74 -26.93 -15.53 -18.52
N ASP A 75 -26.62 -16.54 -17.72
CA ASP A 75 -27.48 -17.71 -17.50
C ASP A 75 -28.73 -17.31 -16.69
N LYS A 76 -28.58 -16.50 -15.64
CA LYS A 76 -29.69 -15.96 -14.85
C LYS A 76 -30.67 -15.18 -15.70
N ARG A 77 -30.15 -14.34 -16.62
CA ARG A 77 -30.96 -13.50 -17.53
C ARG A 77 -31.44 -14.27 -18.77
N ARG A 78 -30.96 -15.50 -18.99
CA ARG A 78 -31.24 -16.32 -20.17
C ARG A 78 -30.91 -15.61 -21.49
N TRP A 79 -29.83 -14.83 -21.48
CA TRP A 79 -29.39 -14.08 -22.65
C TRP A 79 -28.84 -15.00 -23.74
N THR A 80 -29.20 -14.72 -25.00
CA THR A 80 -28.46 -15.25 -26.15
C THR A 80 -27.03 -14.70 -26.14
N TYR A 81 -26.18 -15.21 -27.03
CA TYR A 81 -24.82 -14.70 -27.15
C TYR A 81 -24.79 -13.22 -27.56
N GLU A 82 -25.63 -12.84 -28.54
CA GLU A 82 -25.74 -11.47 -29.04
C GLU A 82 -26.25 -10.50 -27.96
N GLN A 83 -27.26 -10.93 -27.20
CA GLN A 83 -27.76 -10.17 -26.06
C GLN A 83 -26.67 -10.00 -25.00
N PHE A 84 -25.94 -11.08 -24.68
CA PHE A 84 -24.85 -11.03 -23.69
C PHE A 84 -23.79 -10.01 -24.09
N VAL A 85 -23.34 -9.99 -25.35
CA VAL A 85 -22.33 -9.01 -25.80
C VAL A 85 -22.82 -7.58 -25.64
N THR A 86 -24.09 -7.31 -25.97
CA THR A 86 -24.68 -5.97 -25.86
C THR A 86 -24.92 -5.55 -24.41
N GLU A 87 -25.55 -6.42 -23.63
CA GLU A 87 -26.00 -6.11 -22.27
C GLU A 87 -24.84 -6.13 -21.26
N ALA A 88 -23.79 -6.91 -21.50
CA ALA A 88 -22.61 -6.95 -20.65
C ALA A 88 -21.60 -5.82 -20.96
N ALA A 89 -21.67 -5.19 -22.12
CA ALA A 89 -20.74 -4.12 -22.51
C ALA A 89 -20.65 -2.99 -21.47
N PRO A 90 -21.76 -2.45 -20.92
CA PRO A 90 -21.67 -1.41 -19.91
C PRO A 90 -21.00 -1.84 -18.60
N LEU A 91 -20.89 -3.16 -18.33
CA LEU A 91 -20.24 -3.68 -17.13
C LEU A 91 -18.71 -3.63 -17.22
N VAL A 92 -18.18 -3.57 -18.42
CA VAL A 92 -16.74 -3.57 -18.72
C VAL A 92 -16.25 -2.28 -19.39
N ALA A 93 -17.17 -1.43 -19.86
CA ALA A 93 -16.84 -0.19 -20.57
C ALA A 93 -17.93 0.86 -20.31
N ASP A 94 -17.61 1.85 -19.51
CA ASP A 94 -18.39 3.07 -19.29
C ASP A 94 -17.47 4.26 -19.04
N GLU A 95 -18.03 5.44 -18.87
CA GLU A 95 -17.28 6.67 -18.64
C GLU A 95 -16.36 6.57 -17.42
N LYS A 96 -16.82 5.95 -16.32
CA LYS A 96 -16.04 5.79 -15.11
C LYS A 96 -14.87 4.82 -15.29
N ILE A 97 -15.08 3.74 -16.03
CA ILE A 97 -14.01 2.80 -16.39
C ILE A 97 -12.98 3.50 -17.29
N ALA A 98 -13.45 4.32 -18.26
CA ALA A 98 -12.58 5.10 -19.13
C ALA A 98 -11.72 6.12 -18.34
N GLU A 99 -12.28 6.74 -17.28
CA GLU A 99 -11.49 7.59 -16.36
C GLU A 99 -10.34 6.82 -15.68
N TYR A 100 -10.61 5.60 -15.20
CA TYR A 100 -9.55 4.77 -14.60
C TYR A 100 -8.48 4.38 -15.62
N ASP A 101 -8.89 4.08 -16.86
CA ASP A 101 -7.97 3.76 -17.93
C ASP A 101 -7.11 4.96 -18.32
N ALA A 102 -7.68 6.15 -18.43
CA ALA A 102 -6.95 7.38 -18.69
C ALA A 102 -5.92 7.70 -17.59
N LYS A 103 -6.30 7.57 -16.31
CA LYS A 103 -5.38 7.72 -15.18
C LYS A 103 -4.25 6.71 -15.22
N SER A 104 -4.55 5.46 -15.57
CA SER A 104 -3.52 4.43 -15.69
C SER A 104 -2.51 4.74 -16.78
N VAL A 105 -2.95 5.24 -17.92
CA VAL A 105 -2.07 5.70 -19.02
C VAL A 105 -1.20 6.90 -18.56
N GLU A 106 -1.77 7.83 -17.80
CA GLU A 106 -1.03 8.96 -17.23
C GLU A 106 0.11 8.48 -16.31
N PHE A 107 -0.20 7.57 -15.35
CA PHE A 107 0.81 7.02 -14.45
C PHE A 107 1.87 6.22 -15.20
N LEU A 108 1.50 5.41 -16.18
CA LEU A 108 2.47 4.67 -17.01
C LEU A 108 3.39 5.62 -17.77
N THR A 109 2.89 6.74 -18.27
CA THR A 109 3.69 7.77 -18.94
C THR A 109 4.71 8.40 -17.99
N LYS A 110 4.28 8.76 -16.76
CA LYS A 110 5.17 9.29 -15.72
C LYS A 110 6.23 8.26 -15.31
N ILE A 111 5.85 7.02 -15.07
CA ILE A 111 6.74 5.92 -14.70
C ILE A 111 7.81 5.70 -15.79
N ASN A 112 7.43 5.71 -17.06
CA ASN A 112 8.37 5.56 -18.17
C ASN A 112 9.34 6.74 -18.25
N ALA A 113 8.88 7.98 -18.03
CA ALA A 113 9.74 9.16 -17.98
C ALA A 113 10.76 9.07 -16.85
N LEU A 114 10.30 8.73 -15.63
CA LEU A 114 11.16 8.53 -14.45
C LEU A 114 12.16 7.38 -14.65
N GLY A 115 11.74 6.29 -15.28
CA GLY A 115 12.62 5.17 -15.62
C GLY A 115 13.72 5.56 -16.61
N SER A 116 13.40 6.36 -17.62
CA SER A 116 14.37 6.86 -18.62
C SER A 116 15.36 7.84 -17.98
N GLU A 117 14.89 8.74 -17.10
CA GLU A 117 15.73 9.68 -16.35
C GLU A 117 16.69 8.93 -15.42
N GLY A 118 16.17 7.94 -14.66
CA GLY A 118 16.97 7.13 -13.75
C GLY A 118 18.02 6.27 -14.45
N ALA A 119 17.71 5.76 -15.64
CA ALA A 119 18.66 4.96 -16.44
C ALA A 119 19.82 5.80 -17.03
N GLY A 120 19.57 7.09 -17.32
CA GLY A 120 20.58 8.01 -17.86
C GLY A 120 21.51 8.62 -16.80
N GLY A 121 21.17 8.54 -15.52
CA GLY A 121 21.91 9.13 -14.42
C GLY A 121 23.14 8.32 -14.02
N THR A 122 24.26 9.01 -13.77
CA THR A 122 25.50 8.37 -13.25
C THR A 122 25.45 8.09 -11.76
N LYS A 123 24.48 8.66 -11.04
CA LYS A 123 24.23 8.46 -9.61
C LYS A 123 22.74 8.18 -9.38
N ALA A 124 22.47 7.24 -8.51
CA ALA A 124 21.11 6.98 -8.08
C ALA A 124 20.51 8.20 -7.34
N ASP A 125 19.36 8.68 -7.80
CA ASP A 125 18.63 9.80 -7.23
C ASP A 125 17.47 9.27 -6.36
N CYS A 126 17.56 9.47 -5.05
CA CYS A 126 16.53 9.03 -4.11
C CYS A 126 15.21 9.78 -4.28
N GLY A 127 15.25 11.03 -4.73
CA GLY A 127 14.04 11.78 -5.04
C GLY A 127 13.30 11.18 -6.23
N LEU A 128 14.04 10.68 -7.22
CA LEU A 128 13.49 9.99 -8.37
C LEU A 128 12.86 8.63 -7.95
N LEU A 129 13.54 7.87 -7.09
CA LEU A 129 13.02 6.61 -6.56
C LEU A 129 11.71 6.82 -5.81
N GLU A 130 11.62 7.88 -4.99
CA GLU A 130 10.40 8.17 -4.25
C GLU A 130 9.24 8.55 -5.18
N LYS A 131 9.48 9.38 -6.20
CA LYS A 131 8.47 9.69 -7.22
C LYS A 131 7.99 8.43 -7.94
N LEU A 132 8.92 7.55 -8.34
CA LEU A 132 8.60 6.27 -8.97
C LEU A 132 7.73 5.40 -8.06
N ARG A 133 8.04 5.34 -6.79
CA ARG A 133 7.28 4.60 -5.77
C ARG A 133 5.84 5.10 -5.66
N LEU A 134 5.67 6.43 -5.60
CA LEU A 134 4.36 7.08 -5.52
C LEU A 134 3.52 6.83 -6.79
N ASP A 135 4.10 6.98 -7.97
CA ASP A 135 3.36 6.78 -9.22
C ASP A 135 2.99 5.30 -9.44
N LEU A 136 3.87 4.36 -9.06
CA LEU A 136 3.56 2.93 -9.11
C LEU A 136 2.47 2.54 -8.10
N ALA A 137 2.50 3.09 -6.88
CA ALA A 137 1.45 2.87 -5.88
C ALA A 137 0.10 3.43 -6.37
N ALA A 138 0.10 4.62 -6.97
CA ALA A 138 -1.11 5.24 -7.52
C ALA A 138 -1.68 4.43 -8.71
N LEU A 139 -0.82 3.85 -9.55
CA LEU A 139 -1.25 2.95 -10.62
C LEU A 139 -1.92 1.68 -10.07
N VAL A 140 -1.33 1.04 -9.06
CA VAL A 140 -1.90 -0.15 -8.40
C VAL A 140 -3.25 0.17 -7.76
N ASP A 141 -3.34 1.31 -7.06
CA ASP A 141 -4.59 1.77 -6.44
C ASP A 141 -5.67 2.05 -7.49
N THR A 142 -5.32 2.73 -8.59
CA THR A 142 -6.24 3.00 -9.70
C THR A 142 -6.81 1.71 -10.31
N GLN A 143 -5.97 0.69 -10.51
CA GLN A 143 -6.42 -0.61 -11.02
C GLN A 143 -7.28 -1.35 -9.99
N THR A 144 -6.96 -1.24 -8.69
CA THR A 144 -7.77 -1.82 -7.61
C THR A 144 -9.17 -1.20 -7.58
N GLN A 145 -9.26 0.12 -7.67
CA GLN A 145 -10.54 0.84 -7.74
C GLN A 145 -11.34 0.48 -8.98
N LYS A 146 -10.70 0.36 -10.15
CA LYS A 146 -11.34 -0.08 -11.39
C LYS A 146 -11.99 -1.45 -11.22
N TRP A 147 -11.24 -2.44 -10.73
CA TRP A 147 -11.77 -3.78 -10.48
C TRP A 147 -12.92 -3.77 -9.48
N SER A 148 -12.77 -3.05 -8.37
CA SER A 148 -13.83 -2.92 -7.36
C SER A 148 -15.11 -2.33 -7.96
N TYR A 149 -14.99 -1.29 -8.79
CA TYR A 149 -16.13 -0.67 -9.47
C TYR A 149 -16.81 -1.65 -10.44
N MET A 150 -16.04 -2.36 -11.27
CA MET A 150 -16.57 -3.36 -12.21
C MET A 150 -17.30 -4.49 -11.49
N PHE A 151 -16.71 -5.03 -10.41
CA PHE A 151 -17.37 -6.06 -9.59
C PHE A 151 -18.65 -5.54 -8.94
N GLY A 152 -18.64 -4.33 -8.39
CA GLY A 152 -19.82 -3.72 -7.79
C GLY A 152 -20.99 -3.59 -8.76
N LYS A 153 -20.72 -3.17 -10.02
CA LYS A 153 -21.75 -3.12 -11.07
C LYS A 153 -22.30 -4.51 -11.38
N LEU A 154 -21.41 -5.48 -11.56
CA LEU A 154 -21.81 -6.86 -11.90
C LEU A 154 -22.62 -7.51 -10.78
N GLU A 155 -22.23 -7.31 -9.53
CA GLU A 155 -22.97 -7.81 -8.37
C GLU A 155 -24.34 -7.15 -8.22
N ALA A 156 -24.42 -5.84 -8.50
CA ALA A 156 -25.70 -5.14 -8.52
C ALA A 156 -26.66 -5.70 -9.60
N GLU A 157 -26.15 -6.15 -10.74
CA GLU A 157 -26.96 -6.81 -11.77
C GLU A 157 -27.34 -8.26 -11.38
N LEU A 158 -26.48 -8.95 -10.67
CA LEU A 158 -26.75 -10.32 -10.23
C LEU A 158 -27.85 -10.40 -9.16
N VAL A 159 -28.09 -9.35 -8.37
CA VAL A 159 -29.14 -9.36 -7.33
C VAL A 159 -30.52 -8.95 -7.85
N LYS A 160 -30.62 -8.36 -9.04
CA LYS A 160 -31.89 -8.06 -9.74
C LYS A 160 -32.50 -9.33 -10.36
#